data_2b3962802ae41544d9152ddf031969c7
#
_entry.id   2b3962802ae41544d9152ddf031969c7
#
_cell.length_a   1.000
_cell.length_b   1.000
_cell.length_c   1.000
_cell.angle_alpha   90.00
_cell.angle_beta   90.00
_cell.angle_gamma   90.00
#
_symmetry.space_group_name_H-M   'P 1'
#
loop_
_entity.id
_entity.type
_entity.pdbx_description
1 polymer ?
#
loop_
_entity_poly.entity_id
_entity_poly.type
_entity_poly.pdbx_seq_one_letter_code
_entity_poly.pdbx_strand_id
1 'polypeptide(L)'
;LGGFVRRFNGLSQAESEDLLRTLQGYITRPENTVRWRWRLGDVAFWDNRATQHYAIADYGDQPRRVQRVTVVGDLPVSLEGQTSVALKGDSAQYNGDLAVAS
;
A
#
# COMPACT_ATOMS: atom_id res chain seq x y z
N LEU A 1 0.55 -2.85 -6.04
CA LEU A 1 1.50 -3.83 -5.50
C LEU A 1 2.82 -3.14 -5.13
N GLY A 2 3.24 -2.11 -5.87
CA GLY A 2 4.38 -1.26 -5.55
C GLY A 2 5.65 -2.05 -5.22
N GLY A 3 6.43 -1.54 -4.26
CA GLY A 3 7.65 -2.17 -3.82
C GLY A 3 7.50 -3.26 -2.75
N PHE A 4 6.29 -3.56 -2.30
CA PHE A 4 6.05 -4.50 -1.20
C PHE A 4 5.96 -5.95 -1.67
N VAL A 5 5.28 -6.22 -2.77
CA VAL A 5 5.17 -7.58 -3.32
C VAL A 5 6.47 -7.95 -4.03
N ARG A 6 7.05 -9.07 -3.64
CA ARG A 6 8.30 -9.57 -4.21
C ARG A 6 8.10 -10.75 -5.15
N ARG A 7 7.23 -11.66 -4.78
CA ARG A 7 6.92 -12.85 -5.57
C ARG A 7 5.58 -13.43 -5.17
N PHE A 8 5.07 -14.31 -5.99
CA PHE A 8 3.92 -15.17 -5.68
C PHE A 8 4.39 -16.56 -5.26
N ASN A 9 3.81 -17.09 -4.22
CA ASN A 9 4.09 -18.45 -3.79
C ASN A 9 3.65 -19.46 -4.87
N GLY A 10 4.44 -20.48 -5.08
CA GLY A 10 4.16 -21.51 -6.11
C GLY A 10 4.55 -21.14 -7.54
N LEU A 11 4.99 -19.91 -7.80
CA LEU A 11 5.48 -19.46 -9.09
C LEU A 11 7.01 -19.32 -9.09
N SER A 12 7.63 -19.57 -10.24
CA SER A 12 9.01 -19.19 -10.48
C SER A 12 9.18 -17.67 -10.44
N GLN A 13 10.42 -17.20 -10.37
CA GLN A 13 10.69 -15.77 -10.39
C GLN A 13 10.16 -15.10 -11.67
N ALA A 14 10.40 -15.69 -12.83
CA ALA A 14 9.96 -15.14 -14.11
C ALA A 14 8.43 -15.04 -14.20
N GLU A 15 7.71 -16.10 -13.81
CA GLU A 15 6.24 -16.09 -13.75
C GLU A 15 5.71 -15.05 -12.77
N SER A 16 6.35 -14.90 -11.60
CA SER A 16 5.98 -13.87 -10.62
C SER A 16 6.15 -12.46 -11.18
N GLU A 17 7.26 -12.20 -11.88
CA GLU A 17 7.54 -10.89 -12.49
C GLU A 17 6.54 -10.57 -13.60
N ASP A 18 6.19 -11.53 -14.44
CA ASP A 18 5.20 -11.36 -15.50
C ASP A 18 3.80 -11.07 -14.92
N LEU A 19 3.40 -11.82 -13.90
CA LEU A 19 2.13 -11.61 -13.23
C LEU A 19 2.10 -10.24 -12.51
N LEU A 20 3.17 -9.86 -11.82
CA LEU A 20 3.29 -8.54 -11.19
C LEU A 20 3.17 -7.42 -12.22
N ARG A 21 3.85 -7.54 -13.36
CA ARG A 21 3.79 -6.58 -14.46
C ARG A 21 2.37 -6.45 -15.01
N THR A 22 1.70 -7.58 -15.21
CA THR A 22 0.31 -7.62 -15.69
C THR A 22 -0.63 -6.92 -14.71
N LEU A 23 -0.58 -7.28 -13.42
CA LEU A 23 -1.42 -6.65 -12.39
C LEU A 23 -1.13 -5.16 -12.23
N GLN A 24 0.14 -4.77 -12.24
CA GLN A 24 0.52 -3.36 -12.16
C GLN A 24 0.01 -2.56 -13.37
N GLY A 25 0.02 -3.18 -14.55
CA GLY A 25 -0.56 -2.59 -15.77
C GLY A 25 -2.06 -2.32 -15.63
N TYR A 26 -2.81 -3.18 -14.95
CA TYR A 26 -4.23 -2.92 -14.65
C TYR A 26 -4.43 -1.77 -13.65
N ILE A 27 -3.62 -1.71 -12.61
CA ILE A 27 -3.72 -0.69 -11.57
C ILE A 27 -3.49 0.71 -12.15
N THR A 28 -2.55 0.85 -13.09
CA THR A 28 -2.17 2.14 -13.66
C THR A 28 -3.00 2.58 -14.88
N ARG A 29 -4.06 1.86 -15.23
CA ARG A 29 -4.99 2.28 -16.26
C ARG A 29 -5.69 3.59 -15.87
N PRO A 30 -5.93 4.51 -16.81
CA PRO A 30 -6.64 5.76 -16.54
C PRO A 30 -7.98 5.56 -15.83
N GLU A 31 -8.71 4.50 -16.18
CA GLU A 31 -10.01 4.16 -15.59
C GLU A 31 -9.92 3.79 -14.11
N ASN A 32 -8.75 3.36 -13.66
CA ASN A 32 -8.48 2.92 -12.28
C ASN A 32 -7.69 3.95 -11.48
N THR A 33 -7.43 5.13 -12.04
CA THR A 33 -6.59 6.14 -11.40
C THR A 33 -7.35 7.41 -11.11
N VAL A 34 -7.04 8.02 -9.98
CA VAL A 34 -7.49 9.36 -9.61
C VAL A 34 -6.26 10.22 -9.42
N ARG A 35 -6.21 11.36 -10.10
CA ARG A 35 -5.18 12.36 -9.89
C ARG A 35 -5.72 13.47 -9.02
N TRP A 36 -5.20 13.58 -7.80
CA TRP A 36 -5.61 14.61 -6.84
C TRP A 36 -4.65 15.79 -6.87
N ARG A 37 -5.19 16.99 -7.01
CA ARG A 37 -4.42 18.23 -6.91
C ARG A 37 -4.66 18.86 -5.55
N TRP A 38 -3.65 18.80 -4.71
CA TRP A 38 -3.71 19.28 -3.34
C TRP A 38 -3.91 20.78 -3.22
N ARG A 39 -4.76 21.17 -2.29
CA ARG A 39 -4.93 22.57 -1.84
C ARG A 39 -4.70 22.61 -0.34
N LEU A 40 -4.41 23.82 0.18
CA LEU A 40 -4.27 24.01 1.62
C LEU A 40 -5.57 23.61 2.35
N GLY A 41 -5.43 22.76 3.36
CA GLY A 41 -6.57 22.24 4.14
C GLY A 41 -7.19 20.95 3.60
N ASP A 42 -6.74 20.44 2.43
CA ASP A 42 -7.23 19.15 1.93
C ASP A 42 -6.77 18.00 2.83
N VAL A 43 -7.66 17.06 3.03
CA VAL A 43 -7.40 15.79 3.69
C VAL A 43 -7.81 14.67 2.75
N ALA A 44 -6.91 13.72 2.49
CA ALA A 44 -7.23 12.50 1.75
C ALA A 44 -7.18 11.30 2.69
N PHE A 45 -8.15 10.42 2.52
CA PHE A 45 -8.26 9.19 3.28
C PHE A 45 -8.37 8.01 2.30
N TRP A 46 -7.54 7.00 2.46
CA TRP A 46 -7.53 5.82 1.59
C TRP A 46 -7.16 4.55 2.35
N ASP A 47 -7.64 3.42 1.86
CA ASP A 47 -7.24 2.10 2.34
C ASP A 47 -5.94 1.65 1.63
N ASN A 48 -4.87 1.48 2.39
CA ASN A 48 -3.58 1.02 1.88
C ASN A 48 -3.61 -0.41 1.32
N ARG A 49 -4.58 -1.22 1.69
CA ARG A 49 -4.72 -2.60 1.20
C ARG A 49 -5.43 -2.66 -0.14
N ALA A 50 -6.37 -1.74 -0.37
CA ALA A 50 -7.19 -1.71 -1.59
C ALA A 50 -6.62 -0.77 -2.66
N THR A 51 -5.73 0.16 -2.29
CA THR A 51 -5.25 1.20 -3.20
C THR A 51 -3.74 1.30 -3.21
N GLN A 52 -3.22 1.89 -4.27
CA GLN A 52 -1.85 2.38 -4.35
C GLN A 52 -1.86 3.89 -4.54
N HIS A 53 -0.88 4.57 -3.99
CA HIS A 53 -0.69 5.98 -4.20
C HIS A 53 0.75 6.28 -4.64
N TYR A 54 0.88 7.30 -5.45
CA TYR A 54 2.16 7.78 -5.96
C TYR A 54 2.25 9.28 -5.81
N ALA A 55 3.34 9.75 -5.21
CA ALA A 55 3.60 11.18 -5.07
C ALA A 55 4.20 11.72 -6.38
N ILE A 56 3.41 12.48 -7.11
CA ILE A 56 3.87 13.11 -8.36
C ILE A 56 4.78 14.27 -8.00
N ALA A 57 6.00 14.25 -8.53
CA ALA A 57 6.99 15.32 -8.32
C ALA A 57 6.82 16.43 -9.37
N ASP A 58 5.67 17.11 -9.34
CA ASP A 58 5.31 18.18 -10.29
C ASP A 58 5.24 19.58 -9.64
N TYR A 59 5.84 19.74 -8.47
CA TYR A 59 5.83 20.98 -7.68
C TYR A 59 7.08 21.84 -7.88
N GLY A 60 8.07 21.41 -8.69
CA GLY A 60 9.32 22.16 -8.94
C GLY A 60 10.06 22.46 -7.64
N ASP A 61 10.52 23.69 -7.51
CA ASP A 61 11.26 24.17 -6.32
C ASP A 61 10.34 24.65 -5.19
N GLN A 62 9.03 24.49 -5.32
CA GLN A 62 8.09 24.91 -4.27
C GLN A 62 8.14 23.96 -3.08
N PRO A 63 8.14 24.47 -1.84
CA PRO A 63 8.13 23.62 -0.66
C PRO A 63 6.83 22.82 -0.59
N ARG A 64 6.96 21.52 -0.45
CA ARG A 64 5.83 20.60 -0.24
C ARG A 64 5.92 20.02 1.14
N ARG A 65 4.90 20.28 1.96
CA ARG A 65 4.77 19.69 3.28
C ARG A 65 3.46 18.92 3.37
N VAL A 66 3.54 17.63 3.64
CA VAL A 66 2.39 16.76 3.92
C VAL A 66 2.61 16.06 5.25
N GLN A 67 1.53 15.85 5.98
CA GLN A 67 1.52 15.05 7.20
C GLN A 67 0.69 13.81 6.94
N ARG A 68 1.13 12.68 7.48
CA ARG A 68 0.44 11.40 7.35
C ARG A 68 0.23 10.80 8.72
N VAL A 69 -0.97 10.31 8.95
CA VAL A 69 -1.32 9.46 10.08
C VAL A 69 -1.79 8.13 9.51
N THR A 70 -1.39 7.03 10.11
CA THR A 70 -1.88 5.70 9.74
C THR A 70 -2.79 5.20 10.85
N VAL A 71 -4.01 4.85 10.46
CA VAL A 71 -4.96 4.19 11.36
C VAL A 71 -4.77 2.68 11.22
N VAL A 72 -4.68 2.00 12.33
CA VAL A 72 -4.56 0.54 12.36
C VAL A 72 -5.86 -0.07 11.87
N GLY A 73 -5.76 -1.01 10.92
CA GLY A 73 -6.88 -1.78 10.41
C GLY A 73 -6.84 -3.23 10.93
N ASP A 74 -7.80 -4.02 10.47
CA ASP A 74 -7.86 -5.45 10.78
C ASP A 74 -6.72 -6.21 10.10
N LEU A 75 -6.30 -7.33 10.70
CA LEU A 75 -5.34 -8.22 10.08
C LEU A 75 -5.95 -8.85 8.81
N PRO A 76 -5.16 -8.95 7.72
CA PRO A 76 -5.60 -9.69 6.55
C PRO A 76 -5.88 -11.16 6.89
N VAL A 77 -6.99 -11.66 6.39
CA VAL A 77 -7.42 -13.04 6.60
C VAL A 77 -7.52 -13.74 5.26
N SER A 78 -7.01 -14.97 5.18
CA SER A 78 -7.10 -15.81 3.97
C SER A 78 -8.54 -16.30 3.76
N LEU A 79 -8.79 -16.93 2.61
CA LEU A 79 -10.08 -17.56 2.33
C LEU A 79 -10.41 -18.69 3.31
N GLU A 80 -9.38 -19.32 3.89
CA GLU A 80 -9.52 -20.38 4.90
C GLU A 80 -9.61 -19.83 6.35
N GLY A 81 -9.71 -18.52 6.52
CA GLY A 81 -9.82 -17.88 7.82
C GLY A 81 -8.52 -17.72 8.60
N GLN A 82 -7.38 -17.95 7.96
CA GLN A 82 -6.07 -17.82 8.60
C GLN A 82 -5.59 -16.37 8.53
N THR A 83 -5.06 -15.85 9.63
CA THR A 83 -4.44 -14.52 9.68
C THR A 83 -3.02 -14.53 9.11
N SER A 84 -2.58 -13.40 8.59
CA SER A 84 -1.21 -13.23 8.14
C SER A 84 -0.21 -13.38 9.28
N VAL A 85 0.91 -14.03 9.00
CA VAL A 85 2.04 -14.18 9.95
C VAL A 85 3.31 -13.65 9.33
N ALA A 86 4.18 -13.05 10.13
CA ALA A 86 5.51 -12.63 9.68
C ALA A 86 6.40 -13.86 9.51
N LEU A 87 6.98 -14.02 8.33
CA LEU A 87 7.97 -15.06 8.05
C LEU A 87 9.37 -14.63 8.50
N LYS A 88 9.64 -13.34 8.54
CA LYS A 88 10.93 -12.77 8.94
C LYS A 88 10.73 -11.33 9.43
N GLY A 89 11.45 -10.95 10.47
CA GLY A 89 11.39 -9.60 11.06
C GLY A 89 10.27 -9.45 12.09
N ASP A 90 10.19 -8.26 12.66
CA ASP A 90 9.15 -7.89 13.62
C ASP A 90 7.94 -7.29 12.88
N SER A 91 6.79 -7.88 13.08
CA SER A 91 5.52 -7.41 12.52
C SER A 91 4.63 -6.69 13.53
N ALA A 92 5.06 -6.52 14.78
CA ALA A 92 4.24 -5.93 15.84
C ALA A 92 3.67 -4.56 15.44
N GLN A 93 4.46 -3.73 14.76
CA GLN A 93 4.02 -2.42 14.23
C GLN A 93 2.89 -2.50 13.17
N TYR A 94 2.66 -3.68 12.59
CA TYR A 94 1.62 -3.90 11.57
C TYR A 94 0.43 -4.72 12.08
N ASN A 95 0.56 -5.34 13.25
CA ASN A 95 -0.43 -6.28 13.78
C ASN A 95 -1.43 -5.64 14.76
N GLY A 96 -1.40 -4.34 14.91
CA GLY A 96 -2.42 -3.64 15.70
C GLY A 96 -2.32 -3.78 17.22
N ASP A 97 -1.34 -4.50 17.74
CA ASP A 97 -1.03 -4.54 19.18
C ASP A 97 -0.33 -3.24 19.64
N LEU A 98 -0.85 -2.12 19.19
CA LEU A 98 -0.54 -0.86 19.84
C LEU A 98 -1.28 -0.90 21.17
N ALA A 99 -0.58 -1.33 22.21
CA ALA A 99 -0.97 -1.05 23.56
C ALA A 99 -1.29 0.45 23.63
N VAL A 100 -2.53 0.76 23.96
CA VAL A 100 -2.92 2.13 24.28
C VAL A 100 -2.06 2.50 25.45
N ALA A 101 -1.03 3.34 25.18
CA ALA A 101 -0.28 3.94 26.24
C ALA A 101 -1.26 4.80 27.05
N SER A 102 -1.57 4.29 28.23
CA SER A 102 -2.34 4.98 29.27
C SER A 102 -1.57 6.19 29.80
#